data_59069b598c74f59648045ce4097bb39f
#
_entry.id   59069b598c74f59648045ce4097bb39f
#
_cell.length_a   1.000
_cell.length_b   1.000
_cell.length_c   1.000
_cell.angle_alpha   90.00
_cell.angle_beta   90.00
_cell.angle_gamma   90.00
#
_symmetry.space_group_name_H-M   'P 1'
#
loop_
_entity.id
_entity.type
_entity.pdbx_description
1 polymer ?
#
loop_
_entity_poly.entity_id
_entity_poly.type
_entity_poly.pdbx_seq_one_letter_code
_entity_poly.pdbx_strand_id
1 'polypeptide(L)'
;TRSPERTAFLERLRPHIEAGRVIVHHDGGDPSRGLDIAGLLAVYEPGTHLYYCGPPGFMTAVKNAVGAWPPHTVHFEYFTAPEEQEARENLPFQIKVESTGQVFEVPATESIVDVLRANGFSIDTDCREGYCGTCITRYVGGSPEHRDTVLSEKERKNYVMICCARAKESPLVLDL
;
A
#
# COMPACT_ATOMS: atom_id res chain seq x y z
N THR A 1 -14.95 12.51 -11.40
CA THR A 1 -16.16 12.39 -10.54
C THR A 1 -17.37 12.09 -11.41
N ARG A 2 -18.48 11.63 -10.80
CA ARG A 2 -19.69 11.26 -11.58
C ARG A 2 -20.43 12.47 -12.14
N SER A 3 -20.50 13.57 -11.37
CA SER A 3 -21.20 14.80 -11.80
C SER A 3 -20.69 16.02 -11.01
N PRO A 4 -21.00 17.24 -11.47
CA PRO A 4 -20.65 18.45 -10.73
C PRO A 4 -21.17 18.47 -9.29
N GLU A 5 -22.40 18.02 -9.08
CA GLU A 5 -23.07 17.99 -7.76
C GLU A 5 -22.39 17.01 -6.78
N ARG A 6 -21.67 16.03 -7.33
CA ARG A 6 -20.89 15.03 -6.56
C ARG A 6 -19.40 15.34 -6.50
N THR A 7 -18.98 16.51 -6.96
CA THR A 7 -17.58 16.95 -6.89
C THR A 7 -17.36 17.71 -5.57
N ALA A 8 -16.67 17.04 -4.65
CA ALA A 8 -16.31 17.67 -3.38
C ALA A 8 -15.40 18.87 -3.62
N PHE A 9 -15.58 19.90 -2.80
CA PHE A 9 -14.78 21.15 -2.81
C PHE A 9 -14.78 21.92 -4.13
N LEU A 10 -15.75 21.74 -5.01
CA LEU A 10 -15.78 22.37 -6.34
C LEU A 10 -15.61 23.89 -6.28
N GLU A 11 -16.28 24.57 -5.35
CA GLU A 11 -16.16 26.02 -5.18
C GLU A 11 -14.74 26.45 -4.78
N ARG A 12 -14.07 25.66 -3.93
CA ARG A 12 -12.67 25.93 -3.54
C ARG A 12 -11.69 25.65 -4.67
N LEU A 13 -12.03 24.74 -5.57
CA LEU A 13 -11.22 24.39 -6.75
C LEU A 13 -11.39 25.37 -7.91
N ARG A 14 -12.49 26.13 -7.94
CA ARG A 14 -12.82 27.06 -9.04
C ARG A 14 -11.66 27.97 -9.46
N PRO A 15 -10.95 28.70 -8.58
CA PRO A 15 -9.82 29.53 -8.98
C PRO A 15 -8.66 28.75 -9.61
N HIS A 16 -8.50 27.48 -9.22
CA HIS A 16 -7.46 26.60 -9.80
C HIS A 16 -7.88 26.04 -11.15
N ILE A 17 -9.17 25.77 -11.34
CA ILE A 17 -9.75 25.35 -12.63
C ILE A 17 -9.60 26.50 -13.64
N GLU A 18 -9.99 27.72 -13.29
CA GLU A 18 -9.87 28.92 -14.12
C GLU A 18 -8.40 29.23 -14.48
N ALA A 19 -7.47 28.93 -13.60
CA ALA A 19 -6.03 29.06 -13.81
C ALA A 19 -5.41 27.86 -14.58
N GLY A 20 -6.21 26.89 -15.01
CA GLY A 20 -5.73 25.69 -15.75
C GLY A 20 -4.90 24.70 -14.93
N ARG A 21 -4.87 24.86 -13.58
CA ARG A 21 -4.10 23.97 -12.69
C ARG A 21 -4.88 22.76 -12.21
N VAL A 22 -6.19 22.78 -12.39
CA VAL A 22 -7.08 21.67 -12.01
C VAL A 22 -7.97 21.32 -13.20
N ILE A 23 -8.02 20.06 -13.52
CA ILE A 23 -8.95 19.49 -14.51
C ILE A 23 -10.00 18.68 -13.74
N VAL A 24 -11.26 19.04 -13.90
CA VAL A 24 -12.38 18.27 -13.36
C VAL A 24 -13.01 17.50 -14.50
N HIS A 25 -13.04 16.17 -14.36
CA HIS A 25 -13.65 15.28 -15.34
C HIS A 25 -14.89 14.60 -14.75
N HIS A 26 -15.98 14.59 -15.53
CA HIS A 26 -17.25 13.97 -15.16
C HIS A 26 -17.61 12.83 -16.13
N ASP A 27 -17.62 11.61 -15.65
CA ASP A 27 -17.92 10.40 -16.43
C ASP A 27 -19.41 10.05 -16.46
N GLY A 28 -20.23 10.73 -15.67
CA GLY A 28 -21.66 10.41 -15.52
C GLY A 28 -21.94 9.07 -14.82
N GLY A 29 -20.92 8.43 -14.27
CA GLY A 29 -20.97 7.07 -13.70
C GLY A 29 -20.79 5.97 -14.76
N ASP A 30 -20.40 6.32 -15.95
CA ASP A 30 -20.06 5.40 -17.07
C ASP A 30 -18.54 5.28 -17.21
N PRO A 31 -17.93 4.13 -16.86
CA PRO A 31 -16.48 3.93 -16.99
C PRO A 31 -15.92 4.14 -18.40
N SER A 32 -16.73 3.93 -19.44
CA SER A 32 -16.30 4.14 -20.84
C SER A 32 -16.06 5.61 -21.17
N ARG A 33 -16.59 6.51 -20.36
CA ARG A 33 -16.42 7.96 -20.44
C ARG A 33 -15.37 8.48 -19.45
N GLY A 34 -14.56 7.59 -18.90
CA GLY A 34 -13.48 7.91 -17.98
C GLY A 34 -12.43 8.84 -18.58
N LEU A 35 -11.60 9.42 -17.72
CA LEU A 35 -10.45 10.21 -18.14
C LEU A 35 -9.47 9.34 -18.94
N ASP A 36 -8.91 9.85 -20.02
CA ASP A 36 -7.83 9.18 -20.77
C ASP A 36 -6.52 9.25 -19.97
N ILE A 37 -6.39 8.32 -19.02
CA ILE A 37 -5.23 8.22 -18.13
C ILE A 37 -3.98 7.84 -18.93
N ALA A 38 -4.12 6.95 -19.91
CA ALA A 38 -2.99 6.51 -20.73
C ALA A 38 -2.39 7.66 -21.52
N GLY A 39 -3.23 8.46 -22.18
CA GLY A 39 -2.79 9.65 -22.92
C GLY A 39 -2.17 10.72 -22.00
N LEU A 40 -2.76 10.95 -20.83
CA LEU A 40 -2.25 11.92 -19.84
C LEU A 40 -0.87 11.57 -19.29
N LEU A 41 -0.58 10.29 -19.11
CA LEU A 41 0.64 9.80 -18.47
C LEU A 41 1.64 9.18 -19.46
N ALA A 42 1.38 9.31 -20.76
CA ALA A 42 2.20 8.72 -21.80
C ALA A 42 3.66 9.22 -21.81
N VAL A 43 3.89 10.46 -21.37
CA VAL A 43 5.21 11.09 -21.37
C VAL A 43 5.60 11.48 -19.95
N TYR A 44 6.74 10.97 -19.49
CA TYR A 44 7.36 11.43 -18.26
C TYR A 44 8.17 12.69 -18.47
N GLU A 45 7.90 13.73 -17.72
CA GLU A 45 8.71 14.94 -17.68
C GLU A 45 9.67 14.88 -16.46
N PRO A 46 11.01 15.01 -16.67
CA PRO A 46 11.97 14.97 -15.60
C PRO A 46 11.66 15.98 -14.47
N GLY A 47 11.68 15.49 -13.21
CA GLY A 47 11.35 16.30 -12.04
C GLY A 47 9.86 16.30 -11.66
N THR A 48 9.01 15.60 -12.43
CA THR A 48 7.60 15.43 -12.10
C THR A 48 7.40 14.26 -11.15
N HIS A 49 6.55 14.43 -10.13
CA HIS A 49 6.08 13.38 -9.26
C HIS A 49 4.56 13.21 -9.40
N LEU A 50 4.13 11.97 -9.57
CA LEU A 50 2.72 11.60 -9.64
C LEU A 50 2.25 11.11 -8.27
N TYR A 51 1.13 11.67 -7.81
CA TYR A 51 0.41 11.20 -6.62
C TYR A 51 -1.01 10.83 -7.04
N TYR A 52 -1.44 9.62 -6.70
CA TYR A 52 -2.78 9.18 -7.08
C TYR A 52 -3.42 8.28 -6.02
N CYS A 53 -4.74 8.41 -5.91
CA CYS A 53 -5.59 7.60 -5.05
C CYS A 53 -7.00 7.56 -5.67
N GLY A 54 -7.68 6.44 -5.59
CA GLY A 54 -9.02 6.30 -6.16
C GLY A 54 -9.55 4.87 -6.13
N PRO A 55 -10.68 4.62 -6.80
CA PRO A 55 -11.25 3.28 -6.91
C PRO A 55 -10.30 2.27 -7.57
N PRO A 56 -10.45 0.94 -7.32
CA PRO A 56 -9.54 -0.08 -7.83
C PRO A 56 -9.28 -0.01 -9.35
N GLY A 57 -10.32 0.20 -10.15
CA GLY A 57 -10.16 0.33 -11.61
C GLY A 57 -9.31 1.52 -12.03
N PHE A 58 -9.45 2.67 -11.35
CA PHE A 58 -8.60 3.84 -11.56
C PHE A 58 -7.15 3.55 -11.16
N MET A 59 -6.93 2.93 -10.00
CA MET A 59 -5.59 2.56 -9.52
C MET A 59 -4.88 1.64 -10.54
N THR A 60 -5.58 0.63 -11.05
CA THR A 60 -5.06 -0.29 -12.08
C THR A 60 -4.73 0.45 -13.38
N ALA A 61 -5.59 1.34 -13.84
CA ALA A 61 -5.36 2.11 -15.06
C ALA A 61 -4.12 3.01 -14.95
N VAL A 62 -3.94 3.72 -13.83
CA VAL A 62 -2.74 4.54 -13.59
C VAL A 62 -1.49 3.67 -13.51
N LYS A 63 -1.51 2.58 -12.73
CA LYS A 63 -0.39 1.64 -12.60
C LYS A 63 0.09 1.12 -13.97
N ASN A 64 -0.85 0.79 -14.85
CA ASN A 64 -0.51 0.32 -16.20
C ASN A 64 0.06 1.44 -17.09
N ALA A 65 -0.41 2.69 -16.93
CA ALA A 65 0.03 3.83 -17.73
C ALA A 65 1.43 4.34 -17.37
N VAL A 66 1.86 4.19 -16.11
CA VAL A 66 3.15 4.71 -15.61
C VAL A 66 4.32 3.74 -15.73
N GLY A 67 4.19 2.66 -16.49
CA GLY A 67 5.24 1.63 -16.58
C GLY A 67 6.62 2.11 -17.02
N ALA A 68 6.69 3.25 -17.75
CA ALA A 68 7.93 3.88 -18.16
C ALA A 68 8.44 4.97 -17.20
N TRP A 69 7.69 5.31 -16.14
CA TRP A 69 8.09 6.32 -15.16
C TRP A 69 9.11 5.75 -14.16
N PRO A 70 10.08 6.58 -13.69
CA PRO A 70 10.98 6.14 -12.62
C PRO A 70 10.19 5.79 -11.35
N PRO A 71 10.36 4.61 -10.74
CA PRO A 71 9.53 4.16 -9.62
C PRO A 71 9.48 5.13 -8.43
N HIS A 72 10.57 5.84 -8.16
CA HIS A 72 10.66 6.81 -7.06
C HIS A 72 9.86 8.10 -7.28
N THR A 73 9.27 8.28 -8.46
CA THR A 73 8.42 9.45 -8.80
C THR A 73 6.93 9.13 -8.80
N VAL A 74 6.56 7.89 -8.53
CA VAL A 74 5.16 7.43 -8.55
C VAL A 74 4.73 7.06 -7.14
N HIS A 75 3.74 7.77 -6.61
CA HIS A 75 3.25 7.67 -5.25
C HIS A 75 1.75 7.39 -5.24
N PHE A 76 1.30 6.47 -4.40
CA PHE A 76 -0.12 6.12 -4.34
C PHE A 76 -0.54 5.72 -2.92
N GLU A 77 -1.84 5.85 -2.68
CA GLU A 77 -2.50 5.38 -1.48
C GLU A 77 -3.76 4.58 -1.88
N TYR A 78 -4.09 3.55 -1.12
CA TYR A 78 -5.32 2.79 -1.29
C TYR A 78 -6.32 3.17 -0.19
N PHE A 79 -7.63 3.22 -0.52
CA PHE A 79 -8.69 3.36 0.49
C PHE A 79 -8.95 2.07 1.26
N THR A 80 -8.71 0.94 0.60
CA THR A 80 -8.84 -0.41 1.15
C THR A 80 -7.75 -1.28 0.55
N ALA A 81 -7.38 -2.36 1.24
CA ALA A 81 -6.45 -3.34 0.68
C ALA A 81 -6.97 -3.85 -0.69
N PRO A 82 -6.09 -4.02 -1.68
CA PRO A 82 -6.46 -4.64 -2.94
C PRO A 82 -7.06 -6.02 -2.72
N GLU A 83 -8.17 -6.35 -3.39
CA GLU A 83 -8.86 -7.65 -3.27
C GLU A 83 -8.03 -8.86 -3.74
N GLU A 84 -6.90 -8.63 -4.39
CA GLU A 84 -6.01 -9.68 -4.92
C GLU A 84 -5.16 -10.41 -3.85
N GLN A 85 -5.39 -10.21 -2.57
CA GLN A 85 -4.86 -11.15 -1.59
C GLN A 85 -5.70 -12.42 -1.70
N GLU A 86 -5.21 -13.39 -2.51
CA GLU A 86 -5.71 -14.76 -2.47
C GLU A 86 -5.92 -15.15 -1.00
N ALA A 87 -7.08 -15.74 -0.69
CA ALA A 87 -7.40 -16.22 0.66
C ALA A 87 -6.41 -17.34 1.03
N ARG A 88 -5.22 -16.94 1.49
CA ARG A 88 -4.20 -17.86 1.94
C ARG A 88 -4.53 -18.31 3.35
N GLU A 89 -4.45 -19.60 3.57
CA GLU A 89 -4.66 -20.16 4.90
C GLU A 89 -3.65 -19.58 5.89
N ASN A 90 -4.13 -19.11 7.02
CA ASN A 90 -3.27 -18.65 8.09
C ASN A 90 -2.85 -19.85 8.95
N LEU A 91 -1.57 -20.18 8.91
CA LEU A 91 -0.99 -21.17 9.81
C LEU A 91 -0.29 -20.46 10.99
N PRO A 92 -0.31 -21.04 12.20
CA PRO A 92 0.48 -20.52 13.31
C PRO A 92 1.97 -20.66 13.01
N PHE A 93 2.77 -19.72 13.53
CA PHE A 93 4.22 -19.74 13.39
C PHE A 93 4.87 -18.99 14.56
N GLN A 94 6.18 -19.05 14.66
CA GLN A 94 6.93 -18.34 15.71
C GLN A 94 7.68 -17.15 15.14
N ILE A 95 7.78 -16.11 15.97
CA ILE A 95 8.68 -14.98 15.78
C ILE A 95 9.70 -14.97 16.91
N LYS A 96 10.89 -14.46 16.63
CA LYS A 96 11.91 -14.18 17.64
C LYS A 96 12.29 -12.70 17.54
N VAL A 97 12.36 -12.01 18.68
CA VAL A 97 12.91 -10.66 18.78
C VAL A 97 14.41 -10.76 18.98
N GLU A 98 15.19 -10.17 18.06
CA GLU A 98 16.65 -10.29 18.05
C GLU A 98 17.29 -9.72 19.30
N SER A 99 16.89 -8.51 19.73
CA SER A 99 17.51 -7.79 20.83
C SER A 99 17.30 -8.48 22.20
N THR A 100 16.16 -9.16 22.41
CA THR A 100 15.81 -9.79 23.68
C THR A 100 15.97 -11.30 23.66
N GLY A 101 16.02 -11.90 22.47
CA GLY A 101 16.00 -13.36 22.29
C GLY A 101 14.65 -14.01 22.57
N GLN A 102 13.62 -13.24 22.94
CA GLN A 102 12.29 -13.76 23.24
C GLN A 102 11.63 -14.36 22.00
N VAL A 103 10.94 -15.47 22.21
CA VAL A 103 10.21 -16.17 21.14
C VAL A 103 8.72 -16.15 21.48
N PHE A 104 7.91 -15.80 20.50
CA PHE A 104 6.46 -15.75 20.64
C PHE A 104 5.79 -16.57 19.54
N GLU A 105 4.70 -17.26 19.88
CA GLU A 105 3.84 -17.89 18.89
C GLU A 105 2.84 -16.86 18.33
N VAL A 106 2.69 -16.82 17.01
CA VAL A 106 1.70 -16.00 16.31
C VAL A 106 0.58 -16.93 15.84
N PRO A 107 -0.59 -16.91 16.49
CA PRO A 107 -1.73 -17.75 16.11
C PRO A 107 -2.23 -17.44 14.69
N ALA A 108 -3.01 -18.34 14.12
CA ALA A 108 -3.63 -18.14 12.81
C ALA A 108 -4.55 -16.90 12.74
N THR A 109 -5.13 -16.51 13.90
CA THR A 109 -6.10 -15.42 14.03
C THR A 109 -5.51 -14.06 14.38
N GLU A 110 -4.20 -14.00 14.69
CA GLU A 110 -3.53 -12.77 15.10
C GLU A 110 -2.41 -12.39 14.13
N SER A 111 -2.12 -11.09 14.07
CA SER A 111 -0.94 -10.58 13.38
C SER A 111 0.30 -10.58 14.29
N ILE A 112 1.49 -10.45 13.70
CA ILE A 112 2.73 -10.23 14.45
C ILE A 112 2.62 -8.98 15.33
N VAL A 113 1.97 -7.93 14.84
CA VAL A 113 1.73 -6.68 15.60
C VAL A 113 0.92 -6.95 16.86
N ASP A 114 -0.16 -7.74 16.75
CA ASP A 114 -1.02 -8.04 17.91
C ASP A 114 -0.25 -8.76 18.99
N VAL A 115 0.51 -9.79 18.61
CA VAL A 115 1.35 -10.56 19.53
C VAL A 115 2.43 -9.70 20.18
N LEU A 116 3.14 -8.88 19.41
CA LEU A 116 4.18 -8.00 19.94
C LEU A 116 3.60 -6.97 20.93
N ARG A 117 2.48 -6.33 20.57
CA ARG A 117 1.81 -5.35 21.46
C ARG A 117 1.30 -6.00 22.74
N ALA A 118 0.73 -7.19 22.66
CA ALA A 118 0.29 -7.95 23.84
C ALA A 118 1.45 -8.29 24.78
N ASN A 119 2.68 -8.35 24.25
CA ASN A 119 3.90 -8.61 25.02
C ASN A 119 4.72 -7.34 25.34
N GLY A 120 4.12 -6.15 25.24
CA GLY A 120 4.69 -4.90 25.70
C GLY A 120 5.59 -4.16 24.71
N PHE A 121 5.65 -4.60 23.44
CA PHE A 121 6.40 -3.89 22.40
C PHE A 121 5.57 -2.73 21.83
N SER A 122 6.19 -1.56 21.71
CA SER A 122 5.57 -0.41 21.06
C SER A 122 5.79 -0.51 19.53
N ILE A 123 4.73 -0.83 18.81
CA ILE A 123 4.77 -0.99 17.35
C ILE A 123 3.85 0.03 16.69
N ASP A 124 4.38 0.83 15.80
CA ASP A 124 3.58 1.78 15.01
C ASP A 124 2.82 1.04 13.90
N THR A 125 1.53 1.33 13.78
CA THR A 125 0.67 0.79 12.72
C THR A 125 -0.40 1.78 12.36
N ASP A 126 -0.86 1.70 11.10
CA ASP A 126 -1.99 2.49 10.61
C ASP A 126 -3.02 1.57 9.92
N CYS A 127 -2.89 1.27 8.62
CA CYS A 127 -3.89 0.50 7.86
C CYS A 127 -4.11 -0.93 8.35
N ARG A 128 -3.10 -1.61 8.90
CA ARG A 128 -3.09 -3.02 9.31
C ARG A 128 -3.34 -4.04 8.18
N GLU A 129 -3.31 -3.61 6.94
CA GLU A 129 -3.62 -4.39 5.73
C GLU A 129 -2.47 -4.42 4.71
N GLY A 130 -1.27 -3.94 5.08
CA GLY A 130 -0.04 -4.08 4.29
C GLY A 130 0.11 -3.12 3.12
N TYR A 131 -0.54 -1.95 3.12
CA TYR A 131 -0.44 -0.98 2.03
C TYR A 131 0.06 0.42 2.44
N CYS A 132 0.18 0.75 3.74
CA CYS A 132 0.61 2.09 4.17
C CYS A 132 2.11 2.21 4.47
N GLY A 133 2.81 1.11 4.72
CA GLY A 133 4.23 1.12 5.05
C GLY A 133 4.58 1.35 6.53
N THR A 134 3.65 1.78 7.39
CA THR A 134 3.92 2.21 8.77
C THR A 134 4.56 1.11 9.63
N CYS A 135 4.14 -0.14 9.47
CA CYS A 135 4.63 -1.28 10.26
C CYS A 135 5.83 -2.01 9.64
N ILE A 136 6.59 -1.34 8.75
CA ILE A 136 7.79 -1.92 8.16
C ILE A 136 8.80 -2.28 9.26
N THR A 137 9.28 -3.52 9.24
CA THR A 137 10.24 -4.03 10.23
C THR A 137 11.34 -4.79 9.51
N ARG A 138 12.57 -4.60 9.93
CA ARG A 138 13.70 -5.39 9.43
C ARG A 138 13.64 -6.79 10.01
N TYR A 139 13.98 -7.79 9.21
CA TYR A 139 14.18 -9.15 9.69
C TYR A 139 15.60 -9.61 9.38
N VAL A 140 16.13 -10.50 10.23
CA VAL A 140 17.52 -10.97 10.17
C VAL A 140 17.62 -12.49 10.08
N GLY A 141 16.49 -13.19 10.09
CA GLY A 141 16.44 -14.66 9.95
C GLY A 141 15.05 -15.17 9.69
N GLY A 142 14.95 -16.39 9.21
CA GLY A 142 13.69 -16.99 8.76
C GLY A 142 13.31 -16.56 7.34
N SER A 143 12.12 -16.97 6.90
CA SER A 143 11.59 -16.67 5.57
C SER A 143 10.18 -16.10 5.70
N PRO A 144 9.98 -14.79 5.51
CA PRO A 144 8.65 -14.20 5.58
C PRO A 144 7.80 -14.58 4.37
N GLU A 145 6.51 -14.76 4.60
CA GLU A 145 5.49 -14.77 3.57
C GLU A 145 4.94 -13.35 3.44
N HIS A 146 5.41 -12.61 2.45
CA HIS A 146 4.95 -11.26 2.17
C HIS A 146 3.52 -11.27 1.65
N ARG A 147 2.68 -10.43 2.27
CA ARG A 147 1.27 -10.22 1.89
C ARG A 147 0.96 -8.74 1.68
N ASP A 148 1.98 -7.93 1.66
CA ASP A 148 1.91 -6.50 1.42
C ASP A 148 1.98 -6.15 -0.07
N THR A 149 1.55 -4.93 -0.39
CA THR A 149 1.64 -4.34 -1.73
C THR A 149 2.64 -3.17 -1.80
N VAL A 150 3.33 -2.89 -0.70
CA VAL A 150 4.20 -1.71 -0.53
C VAL A 150 5.65 -2.01 -0.86
N LEU A 151 6.16 -3.15 -0.35
CA LEU A 151 7.59 -3.45 -0.48
C LEU A 151 7.95 -3.87 -1.90
N SER A 152 8.99 -3.25 -2.44
CA SER A 152 9.66 -3.71 -3.67
C SER A 152 10.40 -5.04 -3.44
N GLU A 153 10.70 -5.76 -4.50
CA GLU A 153 11.49 -7.00 -4.46
C GLU A 153 12.86 -6.83 -3.76
N LYS A 154 13.45 -5.65 -3.86
CA LYS A 154 14.72 -5.33 -3.18
C LYS A 154 14.52 -5.19 -1.67
N GLU A 155 13.46 -4.51 -1.25
CA GLU A 155 13.15 -4.30 0.16
C GLU A 155 12.70 -5.58 0.85
N ARG A 156 11.96 -6.45 0.18
CA ARG A 156 11.54 -7.77 0.68
C ARG A 156 12.68 -8.68 1.11
N LYS A 157 13.92 -8.41 0.67
CA LYS A 157 15.10 -9.16 1.11
C LYS A 157 15.49 -8.88 2.55
N ASN A 158 15.10 -7.76 3.12
CA ASN A 158 15.51 -7.32 4.45
C ASN A 158 14.36 -6.83 5.32
N TYR A 159 13.21 -6.52 4.75
CA TYR A 159 12.08 -5.91 5.45
C TYR A 159 10.79 -6.70 5.24
N VAL A 160 9.91 -6.60 6.21
CA VAL A 160 8.61 -7.27 6.24
C VAL A 160 7.55 -6.34 6.83
N MET A 161 6.33 -6.42 6.30
CA MET A 161 5.17 -5.70 6.85
C MET A 161 4.49 -6.56 7.90
N ILE A 162 4.83 -6.34 9.17
CA ILE A 162 4.43 -7.24 10.28
C ILE A 162 2.94 -7.22 10.63
N CYS A 163 2.15 -6.32 10.06
CA CYS A 163 0.70 -6.30 10.25
C CYS A 163 -0.03 -7.40 9.44
N CYS A 164 0.53 -7.85 8.33
CA CYS A 164 -0.13 -8.80 7.41
C CYS A 164 0.72 -10.01 7.03
N ALA A 165 2.04 -9.94 7.22
CA ALA A 165 2.93 -11.04 6.87
C ALA A 165 2.73 -12.27 7.75
N ARG A 166 3.09 -13.44 7.18
CA ARG A 166 3.26 -14.71 7.89
C ARG A 166 4.69 -15.20 7.71
N ALA A 167 5.03 -16.38 8.21
CA ALA A 167 6.32 -16.99 7.97
C ALA A 167 6.16 -18.28 7.14
N LYS A 168 7.03 -18.45 6.14
CA LYS A 168 7.21 -19.72 5.42
C LYS A 168 8.13 -20.66 6.21
N GLU A 169 9.13 -20.08 6.88
CA GLU A 169 10.05 -20.79 7.78
C GLU A 169 10.06 -20.08 9.14
N SER A 170 9.93 -20.86 10.19
CA SER A 170 9.81 -20.43 11.58
C SER A 170 11.04 -20.78 12.38
N PRO A 171 11.54 -19.95 13.30
CA PRO A 171 11.00 -18.62 13.63
C PRO A 171 11.43 -17.54 12.63
N LEU A 172 10.56 -16.56 12.41
CA LEU A 172 10.93 -15.31 11.74
C LEU A 172 11.62 -14.39 12.77
N VAL A 173 12.87 -14.02 12.53
CA VAL A 173 13.67 -13.22 13.46
C VAL A 173 13.58 -11.75 13.09
N LEU A 174 13.01 -10.95 13.98
CA LEU A 174 12.77 -9.52 13.79
C LEU A 174 13.83 -8.69 14.51
N ASP A 175 14.36 -7.70 13.83
CA ASP A 175 15.31 -6.71 14.35
C ASP A 175 14.50 -5.59 15.06
N LEU A 176 14.15 -5.86 16.32
CA LEU A 176 13.38 -5.00 17.23
C LEU A 176 14.12 -4.87 18.56
#